data_65496a83b6c56b3433a9f3e4a382580b
#
_entry.id   65496a83b6c56b3433a9f3e4a382580b
#
_cell.length_a   1.000
_cell.length_b   1.000
_cell.length_c   1.000
_cell.angle_alpha   90.00
_cell.angle_beta   90.00
_cell.angle_gamma   90.00
#
_symmetry.space_group_name_H-M   'P 1'
#
loop_
_entity.id
_entity.type
_entity.pdbx_description
1 polymer ?
#
loop_
_entity_poly.entity_id
_entity_poly.type
_entity_poly.pdbx_seq_one_letter_code
_entity_poly.pdbx_strand_id
1 'polypeptide(L)'
;MTAAMSETVAFDPDALRAKYREERDKRIRADGNDQYVDVSGDFSHYTDDPYVEPGFTRDAIERQVEVLIIGGGFGGMLAAARLRESGIDDLMIVEKGGGFGGT
;
A
#
# COMPACT_ATOMS: atom_id res chain seq x y z
N MET A 1 40.29 -15.49 -19.27
CA MET A 1 38.82 -15.66 -19.36
C MET A 1 38.39 -16.55 -18.21
N THR A 2 38.00 -15.96 -17.10
CA THR A 2 37.63 -16.70 -15.89
C THR A 2 36.11 -16.81 -15.91
N ALA A 3 35.57 -18.01 -16.14
CA ALA A 3 34.14 -18.26 -16.04
C ALA A 3 33.75 -18.17 -14.57
N ALA A 4 32.90 -17.19 -14.26
CA ALA A 4 32.23 -17.11 -12.98
C ALA A 4 31.30 -18.31 -12.87
N MET A 5 31.67 -19.28 -12.02
CA MET A 5 30.79 -20.38 -11.62
C MET A 5 29.65 -19.74 -10.81
N SER A 6 28.47 -19.67 -11.41
CA SER A 6 27.20 -19.41 -10.69
C SER A 6 27.05 -20.59 -9.72
N GLU A 7 27.30 -20.36 -8.43
CA GLU A 7 26.85 -21.27 -7.38
C GLU A 7 25.31 -21.27 -7.39
N THR A 8 24.72 -22.24 -8.03
CA THR A 8 23.33 -22.56 -7.87
C THR A 8 23.12 -23.08 -6.46
N VAL A 9 22.59 -22.22 -5.57
CA VAL A 9 22.19 -22.67 -4.25
C VAL A 9 21.06 -23.69 -4.46
N ALA A 10 21.39 -24.97 -4.29
CA ALA A 10 20.42 -26.06 -4.37
C ALA A 10 19.52 -25.97 -3.12
N PHE A 11 18.28 -25.57 -3.29
CA PHE A 11 17.25 -25.63 -2.25
C PHE A 11 16.13 -26.57 -2.71
N ASP A 12 15.49 -27.23 -1.75
CA ASP A 12 14.30 -28.04 -2.01
C ASP A 12 13.05 -27.17 -1.93
N PRO A 13 12.37 -26.90 -3.05
CA PRO A 13 11.18 -26.06 -3.07
C PRO A 13 10.02 -26.60 -2.21
N ASP A 14 9.88 -27.92 -2.11
CA ASP A 14 8.78 -28.53 -1.35
C ASP A 14 9.04 -28.45 0.15
N ALA A 15 10.26 -28.68 0.58
CA ALA A 15 10.67 -28.45 1.96
C ALA A 15 10.48 -26.96 2.36
N LEU A 16 10.82 -26.04 1.48
CA LEU A 16 10.62 -24.60 1.72
C LEU A 16 9.15 -24.23 1.81
N ARG A 17 8.31 -24.75 0.92
CA ARG A 17 6.84 -24.54 0.99
C ARG A 17 6.25 -25.14 2.27
N ALA A 18 6.73 -26.31 2.71
CA ALA A 18 6.29 -26.91 3.97
C ALA A 18 6.64 -26.02 5.16
N LYS A 19 7.87 -25.49 5.19
CA LYS A 19 8.31 -24.54 6.22
C LYS A 19 7.46 -23.26 6.23
N TYR A 20 7.14 -22.69 5.06
CA TYR A 20 6.27 -21.50 4.98
C TYR A 20 4.86 -21.79 5.50
N ARG A 21 4.30 -22.97 5.21
CA ARG A 21 3.00 -23.36 5.77
C ARG A 21 3.04 -23.48 7.29
N GLU A 22 4.08 -24.13 7.82
CA GLU A 22 4.27 -24.26 9.28
C GLU A 22 4.36 -22.89 9.94
N GLU A 23 5.17 -21.98 9.41
CA GLU A 23 5.33 -20.62 9.94
C GLU A 23 4.04 -19.79 9.82
N ARG A 24 3.29 -19.96 8.75
CA ARG A 24 1.97 -19.35 8.60
C ARG A 24 1.01 -19.85 9.68
N ASP A 25 0.94 -21.17 9.86
CA ASP A 25 -0.02 -21.80 10.76
C ASP A 25 0.20 -21.41 12.23
N LYS A 26 1.44 -21.09 12.61
CA LYS A 26 1.76 -20.49 13.92
C LYS A 26 1.14 -19.11 14.15
N ARG A 27 0.81 -18.39 13.08
CA ARG A 27 0.29 -17.02 13.13
C ARG A 27 -1.22 -16.94 12.86
N ILE A 28 -1.81 -18.00 12.35
CA ILE A 28 -3.26 -18.05 12.12
C ILE A 28 -3.98 -18.06 13.46
N ARG A 29 -4.90 -17.11 13.62
CA ARG A 29 -5.78 -17.00 14.77
C ARG A 29 -7.12 -17.64 14.45
N ALA A 30 -7.74 -18.27 15.47
CA ALA A 30 -9.06 -18.89 15.32
C ALA A 30 -10.18 -17.88 15.03
N ASP A 31 -10.00 -16.63 15.47
CA ASP A 31 -10.93 -15.51 15.24
C ASP A 31 -10.76 -14.86 13.86
N GLY A 32 -9.76 -15.26 13.06
CA GLY A 32 -9.59 -14.78 11.68
C GLY A 32 -9.63 -13.25 11.56
N ASN A 33 -10.53 -12.75 10.74
CA ASN A 33 -10.69 -11.30 10.52
C ASN A 33 -11.36 -10.58 11.70
N ASP A 34 -12.02 -11.28 12.59
CA ASP A 34 -12.65 -10.69 13.79
C ASP A 34 -11.61 -10.12 14.78
N GLN A 35 -10.33 -10.46 14.58
CA GLN A 35 -9.21 -9.85 15.31
C GLN A 35 -9.05 -8.35 15.02
N TYR A 36 -9.54 -7.88 13.87
CA TYR A 36 -9.46 -6.48 13.48
C TYR A 36 -10.71 -5.75 13.97
N VAL A 37 -10.50 -4.66 14.69
CA VAL A 37 -11.58 -3.82 15.20
C VAL A 37 -11.81 -2.69 14.21
N ASP A 38 -13.03 -2.57 13.71
CA ASP A 38 -13.42 -1.42 12.89
C ASP A 38 -13.37 -0.14 13.72
N VAL A 39 -12.99 0.94 13.05
CA VAL A 39 -12.94 2.28 13.65
C VAL A 39 -14.37 2.81 13.75
N SER A 40 -15.09 2.37 14.79
CA SER A 40 -16.50 2.69 15.06
C SER A 40 -16.73 2.85 16.56
N GLY A 41 -17.91 3.33 16.97
CA GLY A 41 -18.24 3.53 18.37
C GLY A 41 -17.27 4.49 19.06
N ASP A 42 -16.67 4.06 20.16
CA ASP A 42 -15.71 4.85 20.93
C ASP A 42 -14.43 5.23 20.15
N PHE A 43 -14.14 4.50 19.08
CA PHE A 43 -12.98 4.74 18.21
C PHE A 43 -13.33 5.56 16.96
N SER A 44 -14.59 5.98 16.78
CA SER A 44 -15.03 6.69 15.58
C SER A 44 -14.27 7.99 15.31
N HIS A 45 -13.74 8.62 16.36
CA HIS A 45 -12.94 9.85 16.23
C HIS A 45 -11.65 9.66 15.42
N TYR A 46 -11.15 8.43 15.28
CA TYR A 46 -9.99 8.14 14.44
C TYR A 46 -10.31 8.13 12.93
N THR A 47 -11.58 8.23 12.55
CA THR A 47 -11.96 8.40 11.13
C THR A 47 -11.79 9.83 10.65
N ASP A 48 -11.74 10.77 11.55
CA ASP A 48 -11.64 12.19 11.24
C ASP A 48 -10.16 12.60 11.11
N ASP A 49 -9.91 13.47 10.14
CA ASP A 49 -8.58 14.06 9.97
C ASP A 49 -8.46 15.30 10.87
N PRO A 50 -7.64 15.27 11.95
CA PRO A 50 -7.54 16.38 12.90
C PRO A 50 -6.85 17.63 12.32
N TYR A 51 -6.24 17.51 11.14
CA TYR A 51 -5.52 18.61 10.47
C TYR A 51 -6.37 19.31 9.41
N VAL A 52 -7.62 18.88 9.24
CA VAL A 52 -8.54 19.48 8.27
C VAL A 52 -9.54 20.37 9.01
N GLU A 53 -9.76 21.55 8.46
CA GLU A 53 -10.76 22.48 9.00
C GLU A 53 -12.17 21.87 8.97
N PRO A 54 -12.97 22.07 10.03
CA PRO A 54 -14.34 21.59 10.06
C PRO A 54 -15.16 22.06 8.87
N GLY A 55 -15.87 21.14 8.20
CA GLY A 55 -16.67 21.46 7.03
C GLY A 55 -15.89 21.58 5.72
N PHE A 56 -14.63 21.17 5.69
CA PHE A 56 -13.83 21.08 4.47
C PHE A 56 -14.51 20.20 3.43
N THR A 57 -14.68 20.77 2.23
CA THR A 57 -15.23 20.06 1.08
C THR A 57 -14.35 20.29 -0.14
N ARG A 58 -14.42 19.38 -1.10
CA ARG A 58 -13.77 19.50 -2.40
C ARG A 58 -14.82 19.40 -3.49
N ASP A 59 -14.66 20.22 -4.50
CA ASP A 59 -15.49 20.10 -5.70
C ASP A 59 -15.16 18.78 -6.43
N ALA A 60 -16.18 18.21 -7.08
CA ALA A 60 -15.99 17.04 -7.93
C ALA A 60 -15.07 17.40 -9.11
N ILE A 61 -14.13 16.53 -9.39
CA ILE A 61 -13.21 16.67 -10.52
C ILE A 61 -13.56 15.59 -11.54
N GLU A 62 -13.86 16.01 -12.78
CA GLU A 62 -13.99 15.11 -13.92
C GLU A 62 -12.81 15.36 -14.86
N ARG A 63 -11.94 14.37 -14.95
CA ARG A 63 -10.72 14.47 -15.76
C ARG A 63 -10.32 13.11 -16.30
N GLN A 64 -9.88 13.10 -17.54
CA GLN A 64 -9.23 11.94 -18.15
C GLN A 64 -7.71 12.07 -17.97
N VAL A 65 -7.08 11.02 -17.49
CA VAL A 65 -5.62 10.96 -17.28
C VAL A 65 -5.11 9.60 -17.75
N GLU A 66 -3.84 9.56 -18.15
CA GLU A 66 -3.19 8.30 -18.53
C GLU A 66 -3.01 7.36 -17.34
N VAL A 67 -2.64 7.91 -16.18
CA VAL A 67 -2.45 7.14 -14.94
C VAL A 67 -3.15 7.82 -13.77
N LEU A 68 -4.01 7.07 -13.09
CA LEU A 68 -4.63 7.46 -11.84
C LEU A 68 -4.02 6.67 -10.69
N ILE A 69 -3.52 7.38 -9.68
CA ILE A 69 -2.98 6.80 -8.45
C ILE A 69 -3.96 7.08 -7.31
N ILE A 70 -4.45 6.04 -6.67
CA ILE A 70 -5.35 6.14 -5.52
C ILE A 70 -4.53 6.02 -4.25
N GLY A 71 -4.49 7.10 -3.48
CA GLY A 71 -3.71 7.22 -2.25
C GLY A 71 -2.46 8.08 -2.44
N GLY A 72 -2.42 9.20 -1.71
CA GLY A 72 -1.33 10.18 -1.72
C GLY A 72 -0.33 10.00 -0.60
N GLY A 73 -0.21 8.78 -0.07
CA GLY A 73 0.82 8.41 0.88
C GLY A 73 2.18 8.21 0.21
N PHE A 74 3.13 7.69 0.98
CA PHE A 74 4.51 7.51 0.52
C PHE A 74 4.60 6.68 -0.78
N GLY A 75 3.85 5.56 -0.85
CA GLY A 75 3.82 4.69 -2.02
C GLY A 75 3.28 5.39 -3.27
N GLY A 76 2.18 6.13 -3.14
CA GLY A 76 1.58 6.86 -4.27
C GLY A 76 2.49 7.96 -4.80
N MET A 77 3.13 8.72 -3.91
CA MET A 77 4.08 9.75 -4.29
C MET A 77 5.34 9.19 -4.98
N LEU A 78 5.88 8.08 -4.47
CA LEU A 78 7.00 7.39 -5.11
C LEU A 78 6.63 6.84 -6.49
N ALA A 79 5.45 6.23 -6.63
CA ALA A 79 4.97 5.74 -7.92
C ALA A 79 4.87 6.88 -8.93
N ALA A 80 4.28 8.01 -8.53
CA ALA A 80 4.19 9.19 -9.39
C ALA A 80 5.56 9.73 -9.80
N ALA A 81 6.51 9.81 -8.88
CA ALA A 81 7.87 10.26 -9.16
C ALA A 81 8.56 9.34 -10.19
N ARG A 82 8.44 8.02 -10.03
CA ARG A 82 9.02 7.04 -10.95
C ARG A 82 8.38 7.06 -12.33
N LEU A 83 7.06 7.23 -12.40
CA LEU A 83 6.36 7.39 -13.66
C LEU A 83 6.86 8.63 -14.42
N ARG A 84 7.00 9.76 -13.73
CA ARG A 84 7.52 10.99 -14.35
C ARG A 84 8.96 10.83 -14.81
N GLU A 85 9.82 10.20 -14.03
CA GLU A 85 11.20 9.86 -14.45
C GLU A 85 11.21 8.99 -15.71
N SER A 86 10.16 8.18 -15.92
CA SER A 86 9.98 7.35 -17.12
C SER A 86 9.32 8.07 -18.29
N GLY A 87 9.01 9.36 -18.14
CA GLY A 87 8.40 10.18 -19.19
C GLY A 87 6.86 10.16 -19.23
N ILE A 88 6.20 9.62 -18.19
CA ILE A 88 4.75 9.66 -18.07
C ILE A 88 4.36 10.83 -17.17
N ASP A 89 3.88 11.92 -17.77
CA ASP A 89 3.53 13.16 -17.08
C ASP A 89 2.03 13.35 -16.86
N ASP A 90 1.18 12.73 -17.68
CA ASP A 90 -0.28 12.83 -17.57
C ASP A 90 -0.80 11.86 -16.48
N LEU A 91 -0.60 12.26 -15.24
CA LEU A 91 -1.00 11.48 -14.08
C LEU A 91 -1.74 12.34 -13.05
N MET A 92 -2.57 11.70 -12.26
CA MET A 92 -3.26 12.30 -11.12
C MET A 92 -3.13 11.40 -9.90
N ILE A 93 -2.90 12.01 -8.75
CA ILE A 93 -2.99 11.33 -7.44
C ILE A 93 -4.25 11.82 -6.75
N VAL A 94 -5.08 10.90 -6.26
CA VAL A 94 -6.24 11.21 -5.42
C VAL A 94 -5.99 10.74 -4.00
N GLU A 95 -6.30 11.60 -3.03
CA GLU A 95 -6.07 11.35 -1.60
C GLU A 95 -7.37 11.57 -0.83
N LYS A 96 -7.69 10.65 0.07
CA LYS A 96 -8.86 10.74 0.95
C LYS A 96 -8.67 11.78 2.05
N GLY A 97 -7.48 11.88 2.60
CA GLY A 97 -7.14 12.83 3.67
C GLY A 97 -7.08 14.28 3.19
N GLY A 98 -6.85 15.21 4.11
CA GLY A 98 -6.77 16.64 3.81
C GLY A 98 -5.52 17.05 3.04
N GLY A 99 -4.48 16.20 3.02
CA GLY A 99 -3.22 16.46 2.34
C GLY A 99 -2.48 15.18 1.99
N PHE A 100 -1.41 15.31 1.25
CA PHE A 100 -0.52 14.20 0.91
C PHE A 100 0.42 13.85 2.06
N GLY A 101 0.95 12.62 2.07
CA GLY A 101 1.94 12.15 3.02
C GLY A 101 1.62 10.77 3.61
N GLY A 102 0.36 10.51 3.87
CA GLY A 102 -0.09 9.28 4.54
C GLY A 102 0.27 9.24 6.02
N THR A 103 0.12 8.08 6.62
CA THR A 103 0.45 7.78 8.02
C THR A 103 1.63 6.82 8.11
#